data_54cadda05161c7e07398236c330ea541
#
_entry.id   54cadda05161c7e07398236c330ea541
#
_cell.length_a   1.000
_cell.length_b   1.000
_cell.length_c   1.000
_cell.angle_alpha   90.00
_cell.angle_beta   90.00
_cell.angle_gamma   90.00
#
_symmetry.space_group_name_H-M   'P 1'
#
loop_
_entity.id
_entity.type
_entity.pdbx_description
1 polymer ?
#
loop_
_entity_poly.entity_id
_entity_poly.type
_entity_poly.pdbx_seq_one_letter_code
_entity_poly.pdbx_strand_id
1 'polypeptide(L)'
;MLFDDFDPREGKQLQILNKDGKIVNPALEPKLSSDDLLKLYETMILTRVADAKALSLQRSGRMGTFAQVTGQEAQVGVGLMMKKGDWLFPSFRETGVMAIRGMPLHLFFLVFMGSEEGSRMPPGVNIFPI
;
A
#
# COMPACT_ATOMS: atom_id res chain seq x y z
N MET A 1 2.10 -5.18 -26.06
CA MET A 1 2.11 -5.25 -24.55
C MET A 1 2.42 -3.86 -24.01
N LEU A 2 2.07 -3.56 -22.75
CA LEU A 2 2.34 -2.23 -22.15
C LEU A 2 3.82 -1.84 -22.26
N PHE A 3 4.72 -2.79 -22.12
CA PHE A 3 6.17 -2.56 -22.23
C PHE A 3 6.69 -2.34 -23.65
N ASP A 4 5.91 -2.68 -24.68
CA ASP A 4 6.28 -2.40 -26.07
C ASP A 4 6.06 -0.92 -26.40
N ASP A 5 5.01 -0.32 -25.77
CA ASP A 5 4.64 1.08 -25.97
C ASP A 5 5.39 2.02 -25.02
N PHE A 6 5.76 1.52 -23.82
CA PHE A 6 6.39 2.30 -22.74
C PHE A 6 7.69 1.66 -22.26
N ASP A 7 8.66 1.54 -23.17
CA ASP A 7 10.00 1.02 -22.81
C ASP A 7 10.85 2.15 -22.19
N PRO A 8 11.17 2.08 -20.89
CA PRO A 8 11.97 3.10 -20.23
C PRO A 8 13.41 3.20 -20.78
N ARG A 9 13.92 2.14 -21.40
CA ARG A 9 15.23 2.14 -22.05
C ARG A 9 15.26 2.99 -23.31
N GLU A 10 14.11 3.22 -23.94
CA GLU A 10 13.94 4.09 -25.10
C GLU A 10 13.45 5.49 -24.72
N GLY A 11 13.45 5.83 -23.41
CA GLY A 11 12.96 7.11 -22.91
C GLY A 11 11.43 7.27 -22.98
N LYS A 12 10.69 6.20 -23.28
CA LYS A 12 9.23 6.19 -23.31
C LYS A 12 8.69 6.02 -21.90
N GLN A 13 8.04 7.03 -21.39
CA GLN A 13 7.48 7.03 -20.04
C GLN A 13 5.97 6.79 -20.08
N LEU A 14 5.48 5.84 -19.28
CA LEU A 14 4.06 5.74 -18.95
C LEU A 14 3.66 6.93 -18.09
N GLN A 15 2.86 7.83 -18.63
CA GLN A 15 2.38 9.01 -17.91
C GLN A 15 0.89 9.22 -18.19
N ILE A 16 0.08 9.24 -17.13
CA ILE A 16 -1.35 9.53 -17.18
C ILE A 16 -1.62 10.95 -16.71
N LEU A 17 -0.95 11.39 -15.64
CA LEU A 17 -1.06 12.73 -15.10
C LEU A 17 0.26 13.50 -15.28
N ASN A 18 0.17 14.80 -15.53
CA ASN A 18 1.33 15.69 -15.48
C ASN A 18 1.57 16.19 -14.03
N LYS A 19 2.62 16.99 -13.85
CA LYS A 19 2.97 17.59 -12.55
C LYS A 19 1.88 18.49 -11.94
N ASP A 20 0.96 18.98 -12.76
CA ASP A 20 -0.13 19.88 -12.34
C ASP A 20 -1.44 19.07 -12.09
N GLY A 21 -1.37 17.72 -12.10
CA GLY A 21 -2.50 16.82 -11.89
C GLY A 21 -3.48 16.75 -13.07
N LYS A 22 -3.09 17.26 -14.25
CA LYS A 22 -3.93 17.20 -15.46
C LYS A 22 -3.68 15.89 -16.20
N ILE A 23 -4.77 15.28 -16.70
CA ILE A 23 -4.71 14.08 -17.52
C ILE A 23 -4.06 14.42 -18.85
N VAL A 24 -2.97 13.75 -19.17
CA VAL A 24 -2.23 13.89 -20.44
C VAL A 24 -2.41 12.69 -21.36
N ASN A 25 -2.88 11.57 -20.83
CA ASN A 25 -3.21 10.38 -21.60
C ASN A 25 -4.55 9.78 -21.15
N PRO A 26 -5.70 10.28 -21.66
CA PRO A 26 -7.02 9.81 -21.26
C PRO A 26 -7.29 8.34 -21.61
N ALA A 27 -6.60 7.80 -22.62
CA ALA A 27 -6.77 6.40 -23.03
C ALA A 27 -6.25 5.41 -21.96
N LEU A 28 -5.33 5.85 -21.11
CA LEU A 28 -4.74 5.06 -20.03
C LEU A 28 -5.33 5.39 -18.66
N GLU A 29 -6.25 6.32 -18.59
CA GLU A 29 -6.89 6.70 -17.32
C GLU A 29 -7.68 5.51 -16.76
N PRO A 30 -7.37 5.07 -15.50
CA PRO A 30 -8.11 3.98 -14.89
C PRO A 30 -9.55 4.42 -14.59
N LYS A 31 -10.52 3.58 -14.96
CA LYS A 31 -11.95 3.80 -14.69
C LYS A 31 -12.25 3.37 -13.26
N LEU A 32 -11.99 4.23 -12.28
CA LEU A 32 -12.29 4.01 -10.88
C LEU A 32 -13.58 4.76 -10.49
N SER A 33 -14.36 4.15 -9.60
CA SER A 33 -15.49 4.83 -8.97
C SER A 33 -15.01 5.91 -7.98
N SER A 34 -15.87 6.87 -7.66
CA SER A 34 -15.58 7.85 -6.61
C SER A 34 -15.31 7.20 -5.25
N ASP A 35 -16.03 6.10 -4.96
CA ASP A 35 -15.84 5.35 -3.71
C ASP A 35 -14.47 4.65 -3.67
N ASP A 36 -14.01 4.09 -4.80
CA ASP A 36 -12.67 3.51 -4.90
C ASP A 36 -11.59 4.58 -4.73
N LEU A 37 -11.76 5.74 -5.34
CA LEU A 37 -10.83 6.86 -5.20
C LEU A 37 -10.76 7.37 -3.75
N LEU A 38 -11.91 7.50 -3.08
CA LEU A 38 -11.95 7.87 -1.66
C LEU A 38 -11.27 6.82 -0.80
N LYS A 39 -11.58 5.54 -1.01
CA LYS A 39 -10.97 4.43 -0.27
C LYS A 39 -9.45 4.39 -0.47
N LEU A 40 -8.96 4.60 -1.69
CA LEU A 40 -7.52 4.70 -1.96
C LEU A 40 -6.90 5.86 -1.17
N TYR A 41 -7.49 7.05 -1.27
CA TYR A 41 -6.97 8.24 -0.62
C TYR A 41 -6.97 8.11 0.90
N GLU A 42 -8.08 7.66 1.50
CA GLU A 42 -8.17 7.40 2.94
C GLU A 42 -7.12 6.39 3.40
N THR A 43 -6.92 5.30 2.64
CA THR A 43 -5.91 4.29 2.99
C THR A 43 -4.48 4.84 2.85
N MET A 44 -4.22 5.71 1.87
CA MET A 44 -2.92 6.38 1.75
C MET A 44 -2.64 7.29 2.95
N ILE A 45 -3.63 8.09 3.37
CA ILE A 45 -3.53 8.93 4.57
C ILE A 45 -3.32 8.09 5.82
N LEU A 46 -4.11 7.04 5.98
CA LEU A 46 -4.01 6.11 7.10
C LEU A 46 -2.61 5.47 7.16
N THR A 47 -2.09 5.02 6.02
CA THR A 47 -0.74 4.45 5.90
C THR A 47 0.31 5.47 6.33
N ARG A 48 0.21 6.72 5.89
CA ARG A 48 1.13 7.81 6.25
C ARG A 48 1.12 8.09 7.76
N VAL A 49 -0.07 8.16 8.35
CA VAL A 49 -0.23 8.42 9.79
C VAL A 49 0.30 7.24 10.62
N ALA A 50 0.00 6.00 10.19
CA ALA A 50 0.52 4.79 10.84
C ALA A 50 2.05 4.72 10.77
N ASP A 51 2.65 5.03 9.62
CA ASP A 51 4.09 5.07 9.40
C ASP A 51 4.78 6.06 10.36
N ALA A 52 4.27 7.27 10.46
CA ALA A 52 4.78 8.28 11.37
C ALA A 52 4.68 7.84 12.84
N LYS A 53 3.57 7.18 13.21
CA LYS A 53 3.37 6.62 14.55
C LYS A 53 4.34 5.49 14.85
N ALA A 54 4.54 4.57 13.89
CA ALA A 54 5.47 3.45 14.01
C ALA A 54 6.90 3.96 14.25
N LEU A 55 7.35 4.94 13.47
CA LEU A 55 8.66 5.57 13.67
C LEU A 55 8.81 6.19 15.07
N SER A 56 7.78 6.86 15.56
CA SER A 56 7.77 7.45 16.90
C SER A 56 7.88 6.38 17.98
N LEU A 57 7.17 5.25 17.83
CA LEU A 57 7.24 4.11 18.75
C LEU A 57 8.62 3.43 18.72
N GLN A 58 9.20 3.26 17.53
CA GLN A 58 10.55 2.72 17.39
C GLN A 58 11.57 3.62 18.08
N ARG A 59 11.54 4.94 17.85
CA ARG A 59 12.46 5.91 18.46
C ARG A 59 12.35 5.95 19.99
N SER A 60 11.19 5.64 20.53
CA SER A 60 10.96 5.55 21.99
C SER A 60 11.25 4.16 22.58
N GLY A 61 11.80 3.22 21.79
CA GLY A 61 12.12 1.86 22.23
C GLY A 61 10.89 0.97 22.50
N ARG A 62 9.71 1.38 22.06
CA ARG A 62 8.44 0.65 22.26
C ARG A 62 8.09 -0.28 21.10
N MET A 63 8.84 -0.24 20.02
CA MET A 63 8.69 -1.08 18.85
C MET A 63 10.07 -1.45 18.30
N GLY A 64 10.20 -2.63 17.71
CA GLY A 64 11.43 -3.08 17.04
C GLY A 64 11.75 -2.30 15.77
N THR A 65 12.76 -2.75 15.06
CA THR A 65 13.18 -2.12 13.78
C THR A 65 12.02 -2.08 12.80
N PHE A 66 11.72 -0.90 12.31
CA PHE A 66 10.62 -0.63 11.39
C PHE A 66 11.15 0.03 10.12
N ALA A 67 10.76 -0.49 8.98
CA ALA A 67 11.08 0.09 7.68
C ALA A 67 10.00 1.07 7.25
N GLN A 68 10.31 2.37 7.26
CA GLN A 68 9.37 3.41 6.83
C GLN A 68 8.90 3.22 5.39
N VAL A 69 7.63 3.55 5.17
CA VAL A 69 6.97 3.50 3.86
C VAL A 69 6.59 4.87 3.31
N THR A 70 6.97 5.93 4.00
CA THR A 70 6.72 7.33 3.55
C THR A 70 7.16 7.51 2.11
N GLY A 71 6.26 7.98 1.24
CA GLY A 71 6.46 8.14 -0.21
C GLY A 71 6.07 6.92 -1.04
N GLN A 72 5.70 5.81 -0.43
CA GLN A 72 5.27 4.58 -1.12
C GLN A 72 3.77 4.29 -0.96
N GLU A 73 2.98 5.25 -0.50
CA GLU A 73 1.55 5.06 -0.20
C GLU A 73 0.74 4.66 -1.44
N ALA A 74 1.17 5.05 -2.64
CA ALA A 74 0.49 4.70 -3.88
C ALA A 74 0.37 3.18 -4.14
N GLN A 75 1.16 2.36 -3.44
CA GLN A 75 1.05 0.89 -3.48
C GLN A 75 -0.35 0.36 -3.08
N VAL A 76 -1.16 1.14 -2.37
CA VAL A 76 -2.54 0.76 -2.02
C VAL A 76 -3.38 0.42 -3.27
N GLY A 77 -3.04 1.02 -4.42
CA GLY A 77 -3.68 0.71 -5.70
C GLY A 77 -3.53 -0.76 -6.11
N VAL A 78 -2.40 -1.38 -5.80
CA VAL A 78 -2.19 -2.82 -6.04
C VAL A 78 -3.20 -3.64 -5.23
N GLY A 79 -3.35 -3.33 -3.95
CA GLY A 79 -4.28 -4.05 -3.06
C GLY A 79 -5.75 -3.88 -3.47
N LEU A 80 -6.13 -2.72 -4.02
CA LEU A 80 -7.49 -2.51 -4.56
C LEU A 80 -7.76 -3.39 -5.78
N MET A 81 -6.77 -3.58 -6.64
CA MET A 81 -6.90 -4.37 -7.88
C MET A 81 -6.85 -5.88 -7.64
N MET A 82 -6.38 -6.35 -6.49
CA MET A 82 -6.37 -7.77 -6.14
C MET A 82 -7.79 -8.31 -5.96
N LYS A 83 -8.04 -9.53 -6.44
CA LYS A 83 -9.31 -10.24 -6.23
C LYS A 83 -9.46 -10.66 -4.77
N LYS A 84 -10.70 -10.88 -4.34
CA LYS A 84 -11.00 -11.27 -2.94
C LYS A 84 -10.29 -12.55 -2.50
N GLY A 85 -10.09 -13.50 -3.42
CA GLY A 85 -9.42 -14.79 -3.14
C GLY A 85 -7.90 -14.77 -3.26
N ASP A 86 -7.31 -13.67 -3.73
CA ASP A 86 -5.87 -13.59 -3.91
C ASP A 86 -5.14 -13.51 -2.57
N TRP A 87 -3.98 -14.16 -2.51
CA TRP A 87 -3.09 -14.11 -1.35
C TRP A 87 -2.03 -13.03 -1.53
N LEU A 88 -1.81 -12.25 -0.48
CA LEU A 88 -0.71 -11.30 -0.38
C LEU A 88 0.44 -11.91 0.43
N PHE A 89 1.62 -11.94 -0.15
CA PHE A 89 2.88 -12.31 0.51
C PHE A 89 3.75 -11.05 0.64
N PRO A 90 3.56 -10.27 1.71
CA PRO A 90 4.28 -9.02 1.87
C PRO A 90 5.74 -9.28 2.24
N SER A 91 6.61 -8.32 1.96
CA SER A 91 7.96 -8.27 2.49
C SER A 91 7.95 -7.49 3.81
N PHE A 92 8.22 -6.18 3.77
CA PHE A 92 8.25 -5.36 5.00
C PHE A 92 7.79 -3.90 4.81
N ARG A 93 7.42 -3.52 3.58
CA ARG A 93 6.94 -2.15 3.26
C ARG A 93 5.55 -2.11 2.63
N GLU A 94 4.83 -3.21 2.59
CA GLU A 94 3.51 -3.31 1.95
C GLU A 94 2.36 -2.92 2.90
N THR A 95 2.63 -2.08 3.90
CA THR A 95 1.65 -1.66 4.93
C THR A 95 0.35 -1.14 4.32
N GLY A 96 0.44 -0.31 3.27
CA GLY A 96 -0.74 0.22 2.59
C GLY A 96 -1.54 -0.86 1.88
N VAL A 97 -0.86 -1.83 1.25
CA VAL A 97 -1.51 -2.97 0.58
C VAL A 97 -2.20 -3.86 1.61
N MET A 98 -1.53 -4.15 2.73
CA MET A 98 -2.12 -4.93 3.82
C MET A 98 -3.35 -4.25 4.42
N ALA A 99 -3.29 -2.93 4.64
CA ALA A 99 -4.40 -2.16 5.20
C ALA A 99 -5.63 -2.17 4.28
N ILE A 100 -5.48 -1.89 2.98
CA ILE A 100 -6.61 -1.89 2.04
C ILE A 100 -7.19 -3.30 1.83
N ARG A 101 -6.38 -4.35 2.06
CA ARG A 101 -6.80 -5.75 2.03
C ARG A 101 -7.49 -6.20 3.33
N GLY A 102 -7.65 -5.32 4.29
CA GLY A 102 -8.42 -5.55 5.51
C GLY A 102 -7.61 -6.00 6.73
N MET A 103 -6.29 -5.91 6.69
CA MET A 103 -5.48 -6.14 7.89
C MET A 103 -5.75 -5.03 8.91
N PRO A 104 -6.22 -5.35 10.12
CA PRO A 104 -6.36 -4.37 11.18
C PRO A 104 -5.01 -3.76 11.57
N LEU A 105 -4.91 -2.43 11.66
CA LEU A 105 -3.64 -1.75 11.93
C LEU A 105 -2.99 -2.14 13.27
N HIS A 106 -3.78 -2.51 14.29
CA HIS A 106 -3.20 -2.95 15.55
C HIS A 106 -2.35 -4.22 15.38
N LEU A 107 -2.74 -5.14 14.48
CA LEU A 107 -1.94 -6.33 14.18
C LEU A 107 -0.60 -5.96 13.55
N PHE A 108 -0.59 -4.98 12.65
CA PHE A 108 0.64 -4.44 12.09
C PHE A 108 1.61 -3.96 13.20
N PHE A 109 1.13 -3.18 14.16
CA PHE A 109 1.97 -2.72 15.27
C PHE A 109 2.46 -3.89 16.13
N LEU A 110 1.58 -4.87 16.42
CA LEU A 110 1.92 -6.04 17.23
C LEU A 110 3.03 -6.89 16.59
N VAL A 111 3.03 -7.05 15.25
CA VAL A 111 4.12 -7.75 14.53
C VAL A 111 5.47 -7.09 14.87
N PHE A 112 5.59 -5.78 14.69
CA PHE A 112 6.84 -5.06 14.94
C PHE A 112 7.17 -4.89 16.43
N MET A 113 6.24 -5.20 17.33
CA MET A 113 6.47 -5.33 18.77
C MET A 113 6.90 -6.75 19.18
N GLY A 114 6.97 -7.69 18.22
CA GLY A 114 7.36 -9.08 18.47
C GLY A 114 6.26 -9.93 19.10
N SER A 115 4.99 -9.56 18.97
CA SER A 115 3.84 -10.32 19.46
C SER A 115 3.34 -11.31 18.43
N GLU A 116 3.19 -12.57 18.82
CA GLU A 116 2.58 -13.62 17.96
C GLU A 116 1.14 -13.28 17.54
N GLU A 117 0.43 -12.50 18.34
CA GLU A 117 -0.93 -12.06 18.01
C GLU A 117 -0.97 -11.21 16.72
N GLY A 118 0.11 -10.47 16.44
CA GLY A 118 0.24 -9.70 15.21
C GLY A 118 0.16 -10.54 13.94
N SER A 119 0.49 -11.82 14.02
CA SER A 119 0.45 -12.77 12.89
C SER A 119 -0.91 -13.46 12.70
N ARG A 120 -1.88 -13.21 13.58
CA ARG A 120 -3.21 -13.84 13.55
C ARG A 120 -4.18 -13.03 12.70
N MET A 121 -4.16 -13.28 11.38
CA MET A 121 -5.07 -12.59 10.46
C MET A 121 -6.54 -12.97 10.72
N PRO A 122 -7.48 -12.02 10.61
CA PRO A 122 -8.91 -12.30 10.69
C PRO A 122 -9.37 -13.23 9.55
N PRO A 123 -10.46 -13.99 9.75
CA PRO A 123 -11.05 -14.80 8.68
C PRO A 123 -11.34 -13.98 7.43
N GLY A 124 -10.93 -14.47 6.27
CA GLY A 124 -11.13 -13.83 4.97
C GLY A 124 -10.09 -12.76 4.61
N VAL A 125 -9.13 -12.50 5.47
CA VAL A 125 -7.96 -11.66 5.19
C VAL A 125 -6.81 -12.56 4.74
N ASN A 126 -6.62 -12.67 3.42
CA ASN A 126 -5.62 -13.55 2.82
C ASN A 126 -4.26 -12.84 2.74
N ILE A 127 -3.62 -12.67 3.88
CA ILE A 127 -2.28 -12.09 4.01
C ILE A 127 -1.40 -13.07 4.74
N PHE A 128 -0.26 -13.41 4.14
CA PHE A 128 0.75 -14.23 4.81
C PHE A 128 1.46 -13.38 5.88
N PRO A 129 1.57 -13.85 7.12
CA PRO A 129 2.26 -13.09 8.18
C PRO A 129 3.72 -12.86 7.84
N ILE A 130 4.24 -11.67 8.15
CA ILE A 130 5.65 -11.28 8.03
C ILE A 130 6.37 -11.49 9.36
#